data_d1c5879bf4c8573f1d20123f0de8b8d2
#
_entry.id   d1c5879bf4c8573f1d20123f0de8b8d2
#
_cell.length_a   1.000
_cell.length_b   1.000
_cell.length_c   1.000
_cell.angle_alpha   90.00
_cell.angle_beta   90.00
_cell.angle_gamma   90.00
#
_symmetry.space_group_name_H-M   'P 1'
#
loop_
_entity.id
_entity.type
_entity.pdbx_description
1 polymer ?
#
loop_
_entity_poly.entity_id
_entity_poly.type
_entity_poly.pdbx_seq_one_letter_code
_entity_poly.pdbx_strand_id
1 'polypeptide(L)'
;MKVPTKNSSSKAPDSEFSGFSVTELPGFLFVDHIAIAVCAGELEAQLKMYLLMGFRELHREEMGGTDQVLEVLLQIGNSQNLIQLLEPLSAESPVQKQIDRNGGCGGLAHVGFRVKSAQAAFDFLKAQDFRI
;
A
#
# COMPACT_ATOMS: atom_id res chain seq x y z
N MET A 1 3.35 -6.74 15.80
CA MET A 1 2.39 -7.21 16.02
C MET A 1 2.04 -8.42 15.47
N LYS A 2 1.63 -9.11 15.72
CA LYS A 2 1.46 -10.23 15.26
C LYS A 2 0.21 -10.63 15.18
N VAL A 3 -0.19 -10.87 14.67
CA VAL A 3 -1.28 -11.15 14.43
C VAL A 3 -1.73 -12.22 14.68
N PRO A 4 -2.07 -12.56 14.97
CA PRO A 4 -2.37 -13.59 15.34
C PRO A 4 -2.70 -14.63 14.78
N THR A 5 -2.36 -14.86 14.85
CA THR A 5 -2.56 -15.59 14.35
C THR A 5 -3.01 -16.59 14.33
N LYS A 6 -3.12 -16.47 14.53
CA LYS A 6 -3.60 -17.13 14.61
C LYS A 6 -4.14 -17.70 14.19
N ASN A 7 -4.11 -17.76 14.19
CA ASN A 7 -4.62 -18.21 13.83
C ASN A 7 -5.07 -18.77 13.52
N SER A 8 -4.84 -18.70 13.46
CA SER A 8 -5.40 -19.02 13.19
C SER A 8 -6.17 -19.56 13.15
N SER A 9 -6.21 -19.43 13.21
CA SER A 9 -7.08 -19.76 13.31
C SER A 9 -7.95 -20.07 13.46
N SER A 10 -7.84 -19.91 13.42
CA SER A 10 -8.67 -20.02 13.69
C SER A 10 -9.68 -20.21 13.80
N LYS A 11 -9.89 -20.01 13.88
CA LYS A 11 -10.94 -19.99 13.93
C LYS A 11 -11.79 -19.71 14.47
N ALA A 12 -11.90 -19.84 14.31
CA ALA A 12 -12.82 -19.42 14.63
C ALA A 12 -13.51 -18.67 15.35
N PRO A 13 -13.28 -17.85 15.59
CA PRO A 13 -14.11 -17.05 16.38
C PRO A 13 -15.29 -16.48 15.65
N ASP A 14 -15.63 -17.06 14.56
CA ASP A 14 -16.83 -16.61 13.87
C ASP A 14 -18.05 -16.70 14.75
N SER A 15 -18.04 -17.67 15.67
CA SER A 15 -19.18 -17.82 16.55
C SER A 15 -19.37 -16.62 17.47
N GLU A 16 -18.29 -15.88 17.71
CA GLU A 16 -18.40 -14.69 18.53
C GLU A 16 -19.18 -13.59 17.85
N PHE A 17 -19.30 -13.68 16.54
CA PHE A 17 -19.99 -12.67 15.76
C PHE A 17 -21.34 -13.13 15.26
N SER A 18 -21.82 -14.26 15.74
CA SER A 18 -23.15 -14.71 15.38
C SER A 18 -24.14 -13.64 15.82
N GLY A 19 -25.01 -13.22 15.00
CA GLY A 19 -25.92 -12.15 15.27
C GLY A 19 -25.46 -10.82 14.69
N PHE A 20 -24.21 -10.73 14.26
CA PHE A 20 -23.72 -9.55 13.56
C PHE A 20 -23.67 -9.81 12.09
N SER A 21 -23.99 -8.78 11.34
CA SER A 21 -23.79 -8.83 9.89
C SER A 21 -22.32 -8.58 9.63
N VAL A 22 -21.59 -9.62 9.30
CA VAL A 22 -20.16 -9.50 9.01
C VAL A 22 -19.99 -9.45 7.48
N THR A 23 -19.47 -8.35 6.99
CA THR A 23 -19.14 -8.22 5.58
C THR A 23 -17.65 -8.07 5.45
N GLU A 24 -17.09 -8.65 4.42
CA GLU A 24 -15.67 -8.57 4.18
C GLU A 24 -15.42 -8.36 2.70
N LEU A 25 -14.28 -7.77 2.39
CA LEU A 25 -13.91 -7.49 1.02
C LEU A 25 -13.80 -8.81 0.25
N PRO A 26 -14.57 -8.98 -0.84
CA PRO A 26 -14.56 -10.25 -1.57
C PRO A 26 -13.19 -10.57 -2.14
N GLY A 27 -12.75 -11.81 -1.90
CA GLY A 27 -11.50 -12.28 -2.48
C GLY A 27 -10.26 -11.62 -1.95
N PHE A 28 -10.32 -11.01 -0.78
CA PHE A 28 -9.14 -10.41 -0.19
C PHE A 28 -8.08 -11.47 0.08
N LEU A 29 -6.84 -11.20 -0.32
CA LEU A 29 -5.73 -12.13 -0.15
C LEU A 29 -4.72 -11.63 0.89
N PHE A 30 -4.18 -10.43 0.69
CA PHE A 30 -3.21 -9.87 1.63
C PHE A 30 -2.94 -8.40 1.31
N VAL A 31 -2.30 -7.70 2.24
CA VAL A 31 -1.82 -6.35 1.98
C VAL A 31 -0.63 -6.47 1.04
N ASP A 32 -0.77 -5.97 -0.17
CA ASP A 32 0.23 -6.13 -1.21
C ASP A 32 1.42 -5.22 -1.01
N HIS A 33 1.16 -3.94 -0.77
CA HIS A 33 2.25 -2.99 -0.58
C HIS A 33 1.77 -1.80 0.24
N ILE A 34 2.75 -1.13 0.83
CA ILE A 34 2.57 0.13 1.53
C ILE A 34 3.38 1.16 0.78
N ALA A 35 2.71 2.19 0.26
CA ALA A 35 3.36 3.21 -0.53
C ALA A 35 3.71 4.42 0.35
N ILE A 36 4.94 4.87 0.21
CA ILE A 36 5.49 5.98 0.98
C ILE A 36 5.82 7.09 0.01
N ALA A 37 5.23 8.26 0.22
CA ALA A 37 5.57 9.45 -0.55
C ALA A 37 6.88 10.02 -0.03
N VAL A 38 7.81 10.28 -0.94
CA VAL A 38 9.13 10.80 -0.62
C VAL A 38 9.29 12.15 -1.30
N CYS A 39 9.74 13.14 -0.56
CA CYS A 39 9.93 14.47 -1.13
C CYS A 39 10.92 14.44 -2.28
N ALA A 40 10.70 15.32 -3.26
CA ALA A 40 11.55 15.38 -4.45
C ALA A 40 13.02 15.51 -4.04
N GLY A 41 13.85 14.69 -4.65
CA GLY A 41 15.28 14.69 -4.40
C GLY A 41 15.74 13.84 -3.23
N GLU A 42 14.82 13.20 -2.49
CA GLU A 42 15.18 12.47 -1.29
C GLU A 42 15.09 10.96 -1.43
N LEU A 43 14.69 10.47 -2.62
CA LEU A 43 14.50 9.04 -2.79
C LEU A 43 15.75 8.23 -2.50
N GLU A 44 16.89 8.64 -3.05
CA GLU A 44 18.10 7.85 -2.89
C GLU A 44 18.55 7.77 -1.44
N ALA A 45 18.36 8.83 -0.67
CA ALA A 45 18.71 8.82 0.74
C ALA A 45 17.82 7.85 1.51
N GLN A 46 16.52 7.85 1.23
CA GLN A 46 15.61 6.91 1.89
C GLN A 46 15.87 5.49 1.44
N LEU A 47 16.08 5.28 0.15
CA LEU A 47 16.37 3.96 -0.37
C LEU A 47 17.58 3.35 0.33
N LYS A 48 18.61 4.16 0.55
CA LYS A 48 19.81 3.68 1.21
C LYS A 48 19.51 3.10 2.59
N MET A 49 18.60 3.73 3.33
CA MET A 49 18.22 3.23 4.64
C MET A 49 17.58 1.85 4.56
N TYR A 50 16.69 1.67 3.57
CA TYR A 50 16.03 0.37 3.40
C TYR A 50 17.04 -0.69 3.00
N LEU A 51 17.97 -0.36 2.10
CA LEU A 51 19.00 -1.31 1.69
C LEU A 51 19.87 -1.73 2.88
N LEU A 52 20.19 -0.81 3.76
CA LEU A 52 20.95 -1.12 4.96
C LEU A 52 20.22 -2.08 5.89
N MET A 53 18.90 -2.07 5.88
CA MET A 53 18.10 -2.97 6.68
C MET A 53 17.94 -4.36 6.04
N GLY A 54 18.42 -4.53 4.82
CA GLY A 54 18.32 -5.81 4.14
C GLY A 54 17.25 -5.88 3.07
N PHE A 55 16.55 -4.78 2.80
CA PHE A 55 15.62 -4.76 1.68
C PHE A 55 16.39 -4.81 0.37
N ARG A 56 15.75 -5.34 -0.65
CA ARG A 56 16.33 -5.32 -1.99
C ARG A 56 15.34 -4.68 -2.94
N GLU A 57 15.90 -4.01 -3.93
CA GLU A 57 15.11 -3.33 -4.94
C GLU A 57 14.65 -4.36 -5.97
N LEU A 58 13.34 -4.51 -6.10
CA LEU A 58 12.75 -5.43 -7.08
C LEU A 58 12.52 -4.74 -8.41
N HIS A 59 12.22 -3.45 -8.40
CA HIS A 59 11.75 -2.75 -9.58
C HIS A 59 11.92 -1.27 -9.39
N ARG A 60 12.23 -0.57 -10.49
CA ARG A 60 12.35 0.89 -10.50
C ARG A 60 11.83 1.38 -11.83
N GLU A 61 10.99 2.40 -11.81
CA GLU A 61 10.39 2.90 -13.03
C GLU A 61 10.03 4.36 -12.89
N GLU A 62 10.32 5.15 -13.93
CA GLU A 62 9.78 6.50 -14.04
C GLU A 62 8.49 6.44 -14.82
N MET A 63 7.42 6.91 -14.22
CA MET A 63 6.11 6.94 -14.86
C MET A 63 5.77 8.37 -15.21
N GLY A 64 5.57 8.62 -16.50
CA GLY A 64 5.21 9.94 -17.00
C GLY A 64 3.71 10.13 -17.03
N GLY A 65 3.23 10.91 -18.00
CA GLY A 65 1.82 11.16 -18.16
C GLY A 65 1.24 11.88 -16.95
N THR A 66 0.14 11.38 -16.42
CA THR A 66 -0.53 12.01 -15.29
C THR A 66 0.11 11.67 -13.96
N ASP A 67 0.89 10.59 -13.89
CA ASP A 67 1.47 10.17 -12.61
C ASP A 67 2.73 10.93 -12.25
N GLN A 68 3.61 11.13 -13.20
CA GLN A 68 4.86 11.87 -13.04
C GLN A 68 5.57 11.53 -11.73
N VAL A 69 5.92 10.27 -11.59
CA VAL A 69 6.49 9.76 -10.36
C VAL A 69 7.58 8.75 -10.67
N LEU A 70 8.61 8.74 -9.82
CA LEU A 70 9.63 7.68 -9.84
C LEU A 70 9.23 6.68 -8.75
N GLU A 71 9.08 5.44 -9.15
CA GLU A 71 8.65 4.37 -8.28
C GLU A 71 9.79 3.40 -8.03
N VAL A 72 9.97 3.00 -6.77
CA VAL A 72 10.90 1.93 -6.40
C VAL A 72 10.14 0.95 -5.53
N LEU A 73 10.22 -0.34 -5.88
CA LEU A 73 9.54 -1.39 -5.14
C LEU A 73 10.57 -2.22 -4.41
N LEU A 74 10.36 -2.42 -3.11
CA LEU A 74 11.31 -3.06 -2.21
C LEU A 74 10.72 -4.27 -1.52
N GLN A 75 11.56 -5.27 -1.30
CA GLN A 75 11.17 -6.48 -0.57
C GLN A 75 12.25 -6.84 0.43
N ILE A 76 11.82 -7.31 1.60
CA ILE A 76 12.75 -7.87 2.57
C ILE A 76 12.43 -9.35 2.74
N GLY A 77 13.47 -10.19 2.66
CA GLY A 77 13.28 -11.63 2.78
C GLY A 77 12.27 -12.15 1.76
N ASN A 78 11.36 -12.98 2.22
CA ASN A 78 10.30 -13.56 1.40
C ASN A 78 8.95 -12.89 1.65
N SER A 79 8.95 -11.69 2.21
CA SER A 79 7.70 -11.02 2.55
C SER A 79 6.85 -10.79 1.30
N GLN A 80 5.57 -11.10 1.40
CA GLN A 80 4.62 -10.74 0.35
C GLN A 80 4.26 -9.27 0.39
N ASN A 81 4.52 -8.64 1.55
CA ASN A 81 4.16 -7.25 1.76
C ASN A 81 5.35 -6.39 1.33
N LEU A 82 5.13 -5.56 0.36
CA LEU A 82 6.21 -4.78 -0.24
C LEU A 82 6.14 -3.33 0.22
N ILE A 83 7.28 -2.66 0.15
CA ILE A 83 7.35 -1.21 0.38
C ILE A 83 7.53 -0.56 -0.99
N GLN A 84 6.73 0.45 -1.27
CA GLN A 84 6.83 1.20 -2.51
C GLN A 84 7.20 2.63 -2.17
N LEU A 85 8.31 3.12 -2.73
CA LEU A 85 8.70 4.51 -2.56
C LEU A 85 8.28 5.27 -3.79
N LEU A 86 7.65 6.43 -3.61
CA LEU A 86 7.15 7.25 -4.70
C LEU A 86 7.71 8.65 -4.55
N GLU A 87 8.53 9.07 -5.52
CA GLU A 87 9.08 10.41 -5.54
C GLU A 87 8.48 11.18 -6.71
N PRO A 88 7.90 12.37 -6.49
CA PRO A 88 7.31 13.13 -7.59
C PRO A 88 8.39 13.63 -8.53
N LEU A 89 8.08 13.61 -9.84
CA LEU A 89 8.98 14.11 -10.87
C LEU A 89 8.73 15.57 -11.18
N SER A 90 7.59 16.12 -10.75
CA SER A 90 7.25 17.52 -11.01
C SER A 90 6.21 18.00 -10.02
N ALA A 91 5.98 19.32 -10.07
CA ALA A 91 4.95 19.93 -9.22
C ALA A 91 3.55 19.44 -9.59
N GLU A 92 3.37 18.90 -10.80
CA GLU A 92 2.06 18.44 -11.27
C GLU A 92 1.75 17.01 -10.80
N SER A 93 2.72 16.31 -10.26
CA SER A 93 2.52 14.94 -9.80
C SER A 93 1.47 14.88 -8.70
N PRO A 94 0.54 13.92 -8.75
CA PRO A 94 -0.40 13.71 -7.64
C PRO A 94 0.31 13.46 -6.31
N VAL A 95 1.48 12.81 -6.35
CA VAL A 95 2.27 12.58 -5.15
C VAL A 95 2.76 13.90 -4.57
N GLN A 96 3.20 14.82 -5.42
CA GLN A 96 3.61 16.13 -4.94
C GLN A 96 2.45 16.89 -4.29
N LYS A 97 1.28 16.78 -4.91
CA LYS A 97 0.10 17.45 -4.34
C LYS A 97 -0.28 16.86 -2.99
N GLN A 98 -0.10 15.57 -2.83
CA GLN A 98 -0.34 14.92 -1.54
C GLN A 98 0.67 15.42 -0.49
N ILE A 99 1.93 15.53 -0.88
CA ILE A 99 2.97 16.05 0.00
C ILE A 99 2.64 17.49 0.40
N ASP A 100 2.19 18.29 -0.56
CA ASP A 100 1.80 19.68 -0.29
C ASP A 100 0.66 19.75 0.73
N ARG A 101 -0.35 18.88 0.57
CA ARG A 101 -1.47 18.86 1.51
C ARG A 101 -1.04 18.38 2.90
N ASN A 102 0.08 17.68 2.98
CA ASN A 102 0.63 17.19 4.24
C ASN A 102 1.69 18.14 4.80
N GLY A 103 1.61 19.42 4.46
CA GLY A 103 2.51 20.42 4.99
C GLY A 103 3.93 20.33 4.45
N GLY A 104 4.11 19.75 3.27
CA GLY A 104 5.43 19.59 2.68
C GLY A 104 6.17 18.35 3.15
N CYS A 105 5.50 17.48 3.89
CA CYS A 105 6.12 16.27 4.44
C CYS A 105 5.72 15.06 3.63
N GLY A 106 6.67 14.14 3.43
CA GLY A 106 6.37 12.82 2.90
C GLY A 106 5.64 11.99 3.94
N GLY A 107 5.50 10.70 3.65
CA GLY A 107 4.83 9.78 4.56
C GLY A 107 3.94 8.83 3.81
N LEU A 108 2.98 8.24 4.52
CA LEU A 108 2.10 7.24 3.92
C LEU A 108 1.33 7.83 2.75
N ALA A 109 1.46 7.20 1.58
CA ALA A 109 0.72 7.61 0.40
C ALA A 109 -0.55 6.76 0.25
N HIS A 110 -0.40 5.44 0.27
CA HIS A 110 -1.55 4.54 0.22
C HIS A 110 -1.14 3.14 0.64
N VAL A 111 -2.15 2.30 0.84
CA VAL A 111 -1.98 0.88 1.11
C VAL A 111 -2.69 0.14 -0.01
N GLY A 112 -1.97 -0.76 -0.67
CA GLY A 112 -2.54 -1.56 -1.75
C GLY A 112 -2.92 -2.94 -1.25
N PHE A 113 -4.08 -3.41 -1.68
CA PHE A 113 -4.56 -4.74 -1.32
C PHE A 113 -4.51 -5.66 -2.53
N ARG A 114 -4.15 -6.91 -2.29
CA ARG A 114 -4.24 -7.93 -3.32
C ARG A 114 -5.56 -8.65 -3.15
N VAL A 115 -6.35 -8.68 -4.22
CA VAL A 115 -7.64 -9.35 -4.23
C VAL A 115 -7.73 -10.27 -5.45
N LYS A 116 -8.65 -11.22 -5.42
CA LYS A 116 -8.83 -12.13 -6.55
C LYS A 116 -9.43 -11.43 -7.76
N SER A 117 -10.33 -10.50 -7.52
CA SER A 117 -10.99 -9.76 -8.59
C SER A 117 -11.15 -8.31 -8.17
N ALA A 118 -10.44 -7.42 -8.86
CA ALA A 118 -10.54 -6.00 -8.57
C ALA A 118 -11.95 -5.50 -8.82
N GLN A 119 -12.61 -6.02 -9.86
CA GLN A 119 -13.97 -5.58 -10.18
C GLN A 119 -14.94 -5.97 -9.07
N ALA A 120 -14.83 -7.19 -8.56
CA ALA A 120 -15.73 -7.64 -7.49
C ALA A 120 -15.52 -6.82 -6.22
N ALA A 121 -14.27 -6.51 -5.89
CA ALA A 121 -13.95 -5.69 -4.72
C ALA A 121 -14.50 -4.28 -4.90
N PHE A 122 -14.32 -3.71 -6.09
CA PHE A 122 -14.82 -2.37 -6.40
C PHE A 122 -16.34 -2.32 -6.27
N ASP A 123 -17.03 -3.29 -6.86
CA ASP A 123 -18.49 -3.33 -6.81
C ASP A 123 -19.00 -3.45 -5.39
N PHE A 124 -18.32 -4.29 -4.59
CA PHE A 124 -18.69 -4.46 -3.19
C PHE A 124 -18.56 -3.15 -2.42
N LEU A 125 -17.42 -2.47 -2.57
CA LEU A 125 -17.19 -1.22 -1.85
C LEU A 125 -18.18 -0.14 -2.29
N LYS A 126 -18.48 -0.10 -3.58
CA LYS A 126 -19.43 0.87 -4.10
C LYS A 126 -20.79 0.64 -3.52
N ALA A 127 -21.20 -0.63 -3.37
CA ALA A 127 -22.50 -0.97 -2.80
C ALA A 127 -22.58 -0.61 -1.31
N GLN A 128 -21.44 -0.48 -0.64
CA GLN A 128 -21.38 -0.07 0.76
C GLN A 128 -21.26 1.44 0.92
N ASP A 129 -21.47 2.20 -0.16
CA ASP A 129 -21.40 3.66 -0.13
C ASP A 129 -20.00 4.22 0.11
N PHE A 130 -18.98 3.43 -0.13
CA PHE A 130 -17.63 3.97 -0.08
C PHE A 130 -17.37 4.82 -1.32
N ARG A 131 -16.68 5.92 -1.10
CA ARG A 131 -16.22 6.75 -2.18
C ARG A 131 -14.91 6.15 -2.72
N ILE A 132 -14.92 5.86 -3.99
CA ILE A 132 -13.78 5.21 -4.62
C ILE A 132 -13.19 6.09 -5.72
#